data_8e878a6bfc07869f3e473ed09a55a2b6
#
_entry.id   8e878a6bfc07869f3e473ed09a55a2b6
#
_cell.length_a   1.000
_cell.length_b   1.000
_cell.length_c   1.000
_cell.angle_alpha   90.00
_cell.angle_beta   90.00
_cell.angle_gamma   90.00
#
_symmetry.space_group_name_H-M   'P 1'
#
loop_
_entity.id
_entity.type
_entity.pdbx_description
1 polymer ?
#
loop_
_entity_poly.entity_id
_entity_poly.type
_entity_poly.pdbx_seq_one_letter_code
_entity_poly.pdbx_strand_id
1 'polypeptide(L)'
;RNDAHGLRGDLFCSDFNLRRISRHQLSRNGSSYSAVTSSFLESDQSDFHPTDVIEDADGSLLVADTGSWYMICCPTSKVAKPHILGAIYRIQKADPPVSNDPRGLDLDWRAPKINWLSDARPAVVKRAIDALAEEDNIAALRSAKARVPALWALHRIPGDASRSATRVFLSDESADVRAAAIHSVGLWRDPDAVERLIELLAAGDDQQRRLAGMAL
;
A
#
# COMPACT_ATOMS: atom_id res chain seq x y z
N ARG A 1 -0.71 2.69 13.92
CA ARG A 1 -1.11 1.43 13.25
C ARG A 1 -0.69 0.27 14.14
N ASN A 2 -1.65 -0.51 14.60
CA ASN A 2 -1.36 -1.74 15.32
C ASN A 2 -0.78 -2.73 14.30
N ASP A 3 0.49 -3.09 14.46
CA ASP A 3 1.10 -4.22 13.78
C ASP A 3 0.64 -5.51 14.48
N ALA A 4 -0.63 -5.84 14.27
CA ALA A 4 -1.25 -6.99 14.94
C ALA A 4 -0.51 -8.30 14.64
N HIS A 5 0.25 -8.37 13.54
CA HIS A 5 0.93 -9.58 13.09
C HIS A 5 2.47 -9.50 13.09
N GLY A 6 3.10 -8.34 13.38
CA GLY A 6 4.54 -8.16 13.20
C GLY A 6 4.98 -8.27 11.74
N LEU A 7 4.05 -8.00 10.81
CA LEU A 7 4.23 -8.18 9.36
C LEU A 7 4.24 -6.86 8.60
N ARG A 8 4.14 -5.76 9.33
CA ARG A 8 4.01 -4.43 8.72
C ARG A 8 5.27 -4.04 7.96
N GLY A 9 5.08 -3.68 6.71
CA GLY A 9 6.16 -3.27 5.81
C GLY A 9 6.83 -4.44 5.09
N ASP A 10 6.43 -5.68 5.38
CA ASP A 10 6.89 -6.85 4.64
C ASP A 10 6.13 -6.96 3.32
N LEU A 11 6.82 -7.51 2.33
CA LEU A 11 6.23 -7.84 1.03
C LEU A 11 5.88 -9.33 1.01
N PHE A 12 4.70 -9.65 0.50
CA PHE A 12 4.26 -11.03 0.28
C PHE A 12 4.12 -11.29 -1.21
N CYS A 13 4.64 -12.44 -1.64
CA CYS A 13 4.57 -12.87 -3.03
C CYS A 13 3.94 -14.27 -3.12
N SER A 14 3.01 -14.42 -4.05
CA SER A 14 2.43 -15.73 -4.40
C SER A 14 3.35 -16.44 -5.38
N ASP A 15 4.03 -17.49 -4.90
CA ASP A 15 4.90 -18.35 -5.71
C ASP A 15 4.09 -19.53 -6.23
N PHE A 16 3.34 -19.33 -7.30
CA PHE A 16 2.37 -20.26 -7.87
C PHE A 16 2.92 -21.70 -8.03
N ASN A 17 4.02 -21.85 -8.77
CA ASN A 17 4.62 -23.15 -9.04
C ASN A 17 5.34 -23.77 -7.83
N LEU A 18 5.71 -22.96 -6.85
CA LEU A 18 6.37 -23.42 -5.64
C LEU A 18 5.37 -23.73 -4.52
N ARG A 19 4.08 -23.52 -4.76
CA ARG A 19 2.99 -23.83 -3.83
C ARG A 19 3.16 -23.15 -2.47
N ARG A 20 3.59 -21.87 -2.50
CA ARG A 20 3.85 -21.12 -1.28
C ARG A 20 3.56 -19.63 -1.43
N ILE A 21 3.41 -18.97 -0.30
CA ILE A 21 3.53 -17.53 -0.14
C ILE A 21 4.88 -17.25 0.49
N SER A 22 5.71 -16.48 -0.19
CA SER A 22 6.98 -15.98 0.36
C SER A 22 6.77 -14.65 1.08
N ARG A 23 7.49 -14.47 2.20
CA ARG A 23 7.60 -13.24 2.95
C ARG A 23 8.97 -12.63 2.73
N HIS A 24 9.02 -11.35 2.38
CA HIS A 24 10.25 -10.59 2.19
C HIS A 24 10.28 -9.43 3.18
N GLN A 25 11.20 -9.49 4.12
CA GLN A 25 11.48 -8.41 5.07
C GLN A 25 12.45 -7.45 4.42
N LEU A 26 11.97 -6.23 4.11
CA LEU A 26 12.72 -5.23 3.36
C LEU A 26 13.48 -4.30 4.29
N SER A 27 14.74 -4.04 3.96
CA SER A 27 15.59 -3.02 4.61
C SER A 27 16.14 -2.07 3.55
N ARG A 28 16.18 -0.77 3.85
CA ARG A 28 16.80 0.22 2.94
C ARG A 28 18.28 -0.09 2.78
N ASN A 29 18.76 -0.07 1.53
CA ASN A 29 20.17 -0.30 1.17
C ASN A 29 20.55 0.65 0.03
N GLY A 30 21.16 1.78 0.37
CA GLY A 30 21.45 2.86 -0.57
C GLY A 30 20.19 3.36 -1.26
N SER A 31 20.20 3.41 -2.59
CA SER A 31 19.04 3.79 -3.40
C SER A 31 18.01 2.67 -3.59
N SER A 32 18.26 1.47 -3.09
CA SER A 32 17.42 0.28 -3.25
C SER A 32 17.03 -0.33 -1.90
N TYR A 33 16.71 -1.63 -1.90
CA TYR A 33 16.39 -2.42 -0.72
C TYR A 33 17.12 -3.76 -0.75
N SER A 34 17.49 -4.25 0.43
CA SER A 34 17.82 -5.64 0.67
C SER A 34 16.59 -6.38 1.18
N ALA A 35 16.48 -7.67 0.90
CA ALA A 35 15.39 -8.50 1.39
C ALA A 35 15.92 -9.75 2.10
N VAL A 36 15.35 -10.07 3.25
CA VAL A 36 15.45 -11.39 3.87
C VAL A 36 14.18 -12.15 3.52
N THR A 37 14.32 -13.24 2.76
CA THR A 37 13.20 -14.02 2.24
C THR A 37 13.01 -15.28 3.08
N SER A 38 11.75 -15.59 3.42
CA SER A 38 11.35 -16.82 4.09
C SER A 38 10.04 -17.35 3.52
N SER A 39 9.76 -18.65 3.71
CA SER A 39 8.42 -19.18 3.46
C SER A 39 7.47 -18.69 4.56
N PHE A 40 6.32 -18.14 4.19
CA PHE A 40 5.27 -17.72 5.10
C PHE A 40 4.14 -18.75 5.20
N LEU A 41 3.72 -19.28 4.06
CA LEU A 41 2.77 -20.37 3.93
C LEU A 41 3.28 -21.31 2.86
N GLU A 42 3.25 -22.60 3.10
CA GLU A 42 3.69 -23.61 2.15
C GLU A 42 2.75 -24.82 2.22
N SER A 43 2.52 -25.47 1.08
CA SER A 43 1.70 -26.68 0.99
C SER A 43 2.44 -27.76 0.24
N ASP A 44 2.34 -28.99 0.72
CA ASP A 44 2.79 -30.21 0.04
C ASP A 44 1.76 -30.71 -0.99
N GLN A 45 0.55 -30.15 -0.99
CA GLN A 45 -0.49 -30.48 -1.95
C GLN A 45 -0.12 -30.01 -3.36
N SER A 46 -0.04 -30.94 -4.31
CA SER A 46 0.38 -30.66 -5.70
C SER A 46 -0.54 -29.68 -6.44
N ASP A 47 -1.78 -29.57 -6.00
CA ASP A 47 -2.81 -28.76 -6.61
C ASP A 47 -3.09 -27.45 -5.86
N PHE A 48 -2.26 -27.08 -4.88
CA PHE A 48 -2.27 -25.78 -4.26
C PHE A 48 -1.51 -24.78 -5.14
N HIS A 49 -2.23 -23.79 -5.69
CA HIS A 49 -1.66 -22.78 -6.60
C HIS A 49 -2.07 -21.37 -6.15
N PRO A 50 -1.35 -20.78 -5.19
CA PRO A 50 -1.66 -19.45 -4.70
C PRO A 50 -1.41 -18.42 -5.80
N THR A 51 -2.41 -17.58 -6.05
CA THR A 51 -2.37 -16.54 -7.11
C THR A 51 -2.34 -15.14 -6.55
N ASP A 52 -2.86 -14.94 -5.35
CA ASP A 52 -2.89 -13.62 -4.72
C ASP A 52 -2.89 -13.73 -3.19
N VAL A 53 -2.42 -12.66 -2.54
CA VAL A 53 -2.47 -12.48 -1.11
C VAL A 53 -2.81 -11.02 -0.78
N ILE A 54 -3.88 -10.80 -0.02
CA ILE A 54 -4.33 -9.46 0.37
C ILE A 54 -4.63 -9.38 1.86
N GLU A 55 -4.46 -8.20 2.44
CA GLU A 55 -4.86 -7.91 3.82
C GLU A 55 -6.35 -7.52 3.85
N ASP A 56 -7.14 -8.22 4.68
CA ASP A 56 -8.53 -7.86 4.95
C ASP A 56 -8.62 -6.76 6.02
N ALA A 57 -9.79 -6.16 6.18
CA ALA A 57 -10.04 -5.05 7.09
C ALA A 57 -9.76 -5.37 8.57
N ASP A 58 -9.86 -6.63 8.96
CA ASP A 58 -9.58 -7.12 10.32
C ASP A 58 -8.09 -7.44 10.56
N GLY A 59 -7.24 -7.20 9.52
CA GLY A 59 -5.80 -7.49 9.57
C GLY A 59 -5.47 -8.96 9.26
N SER A 60 -6.44 -9.81 8.95
CA SER A 60 -6.17 -11.15 8.44
C SER A 60 -5.64 -11.10 7.01
N LEU A 61 -4.89 -12.12 6.60
CA LEU A 61 -4.48 -12.29 5.20
C LEU A 61 -5.41 -13.27 4.51
N LEU A 62 -5.88 -12.89 3.32
CA LEU A 62 -6.64 -13.75 2.43
C LEU A 62 -5.71 -14.22 1.32
N VAL A 63 -5.64 -15.54 1.12
CA VAL A 63 -4.86 -16.17 0.06
C VAL A 63 -5.82 -16.80 -0.92
N ALA A 64 -5.76 -16.38 -2.17
CA ALA A 64 -6.51 -16.98 -3.27
C ALA A 64 -5.72 -18.15 -3.85
N ASP A 65 -6.39 -19.31 -3.94
CA ASP A 65 -5.88 -20.53 -4.54
C ASP A 65 -6.78 -20.90 -5.72
N THR A 66 -6.19 -21.07 -6.91
CA THR A 66 -6.94 -21.46 -8.11
C THR A 66 -7.20 -22.97 -8.20
N GLY A 67 -6.65 -23.77 -7.29
CA GLY A 67 -6.72 -25.23 -7.36
C GLY A 67 -6.04 -25.76 -8.63
N SER A 68 -6.68 -26.73 -9.25
CA SER A 68 -6.12 -27.41 -10.42
C SER A 68 -6.65 -26.93 -11.76
N TRP A 69 -7.07 -25.68 -11.86
CA TRP A 69 -7.46 -25.10 -13.14
C TRP A 69 -6.56 -23.90 -13.47
N TYR A 70 -5.67 -24.04 -14.45
CA TYR A 70 -4.82 -22.94 -14.92
C TYR A 70 -4.35 -23.16 -16.35
N MET A 71 -3.88 -22.10 -16.98
CA MET A 71 -3.27 -22.10 -18.32
C MET A 71 -1.78 -21.80 -18.17
N ILE A 72 -0.92 -22.71 -18.65
CA ILE A 72 0.53 -22.58 -18.46
C ILE A 72 1.13 -21.57 -19.44
N CYS A 73 0.77 -21.63 -20.72
CA CYS A 73 1.40 -20.80 -21.75
C CYS A 73 0.41 -20.38 -22.85
N CYS A 74 -0.03 -21.31 -23.68
CA CYS A 74 -0.92 -21.07 -24.81
C CYS A 74 -2.28 -21.71 -24.60
N PRO A 75 -3.31 -21.42 -25.43
CA PRO A 75 -4.65 -21.94 -25.26
C PRO A 75 -4.72 -23.48 -25.21
N THR A 76 -3.73 -24.18 -25.76
CA THR A 76 -3.64 -25.64 -25.75
C THR A 76 -3.00 -26.22 -24.50
N SER A 77 -2.30 -25.40 -23.71
CA SER A 77 -1.58 -25.82 -22.50
C SER A 77 -2.44 -25.65 -21.25
N LYS A 78 -3.66 -26.13 -21.30
CA LYS A 78 -4.60 -26.09 -20.17
C LYS A 78 -4.41 -27.30 -19.28
N VAL A 79 -4.31 -27.05 -17.97
CA VAL A 79 -4.49 -28.08 -16.95
C VAL A 79 -5.84 -27.84 -16.30
N ALA A 80 -6.70 -28.86 -16.32
CA ALA A 80 -8.02 -28.77 -15.71
C ALA A 80 -8.38 -30.09 -15.05
N LYS A 81 -8.48 -30.06 -13.72
CA LYS A 81 -9.03 -31.12 -12.89
C LYS A 81 -10.29 -30.55 -12.20
N PRO A 82 -11.46 -30.64 -12.85
CA PRO A 82 -12.67 -29.93 -12.43
C PRO A 82 -13.21 -30.35 -11.06
N HIS A 83 -12.72 -31.47 -10.51
CA HIS A 83 -13.06 -31.94 -9.18
C HIS A 83 -12.16 -31.32 -8.08
N ILE A 84 -11.08 -30.62 -8.43
CA ILE A 84 -10.19 -29.93 -7.49
C ILE A 84 -10.46 -28.43 -7.62
N LEU A 85 -11.29 -27.96 -6.73
CA LEU A 85 -11.70 -26.55 -6.68
C LEU A 85 -10.62 -25.70 -6.04
N GLY A 86 -10.54 -24.43 -6.44
CA GLY A 86 -9.80 -23.41 -5.73
C GLY A 86 -10.49 -22.99 -4.43
N ALA A 87 -9.79 -22.21 -3.63
CA ALA A 87 -10.29 -21.72 -2.34
C ALA A 87 -9.77 -20.31 -2.04
N ILE A 88 -10.41 -19.66 -1.08
CA ILE A 88 -9.88 -18.48 -0.41
C ILE A 88 -9.59 -18.87 1.03
N TYR A 89 -8.33 -18.90 1.38
CA TYR A 89 -7.88 -19.20 2.74
C TYR A 89 -7.75 -17.91 3.55
N ARG A 90 -8.18 -17.93 4.80
CA ARG A 90 -7.99 -16.83 5.74
C ARG A 90 -6.94 -17.23 6.78
N ILE A 91 -5.89 -16.42 6.88
CA ILE A 91 -4.81 -16.58 7.84
C ILE A 91 -4.98 -15.51 8.92
N GLN A 92 -5.14 -15.92 10.16
CA GLN A 92 -5.32 -15.02 11.31
C GLN A 92 -4.33 -15.39 12.42
N LYS A 93 -4.02 -14.43 13.30
CA LYS A 93 -3.43 -14.77 14.61
C LYS A 93 -4.39 -15.63 15.43
N ALA A 94 -3.83 -16.45 16.33
CA ALA A 94 -4.61 -17.24 17.27
C ALA A 94 -5.50 -16.34 18.15
N ASP A 95 -4.98 -15.16 18.55
CA ASP A 95 -5.70 -14.17 19.34
C ASP A 95 -5.74 -12.83 18.57
N PRO A 96 -6.62 -12.68 17.58
CA PRO A 96 -6.72 -11.44 16.83
C PRO A 96 -7.31 -10.32 17.71
N PRO A 97 -6.86 -9.08 17.57
CA PRO A 97 -7.51 -7.97 18.25
C PRO A 97 -8.96 -7.87 17.76
N VAL A 98 -9.88 -7.98 18.68
CA VAL A 98 -11.32 -7.91 18.36
C VAL A 98 -11.65 -6.45 18.04
N SER A 99 -11.99 -6.17 16.79
CA SER A 99 -12.64 -4.92 16.39
C SER A 99 -14.09 -5.24 16.01
N ASN A 100 -15.03 -4.61 16.70
CA ASN A 100 -16.45 -4.81 16.41
C ASN A 100 -16.86 -4.21 15.05
N ASP A 101 -16.08 -3.26 14.52
CA ASP A 101 -16.33 -2.58 13.24
C ASP A 101 -15.00 -2.33 12.48
N PRO A 102 -14.34 -3.39 11.96
CA PRO A 102 -13.03 -3.24 11.30
C PRO A 102 -13.09 -2.42 10.01
N ARG A 103 -14.27 -2.32 9.38
CA ARG A 103 -14.48 -1.55 8.14
C ARG A 103 -14.98 -0.13 8.37
N GLY A 104 -15.33 0.23 9.61
CA GLY A 104 -15.89 1.55 9.94
C GLY A 104 -17.27 1.77 9.33
N LEU A 105 -18.10 0.72 9.29
CA LEU A 105 -19.45 0.82 8.72
C LEU A 105 -20.39 1.66 9.59
N ASP A 106 -20.14 1.69 10.90
CA ASP A 106 -20.91 2.46 11.88
C ASP A 106 -20.53 3.96 11.91
N LEU A 107 -19.53 4.37 11.13
CA LEU A 107 -19.12 5.78 11.03
C LEU A 107 -20.03 6.54 10.07
N ASP A 108 -20.33 7.81 10.42
CA ASP A 108 -21.10 8.70 9.52
C ASP A 108 -20.22 9.24 8.37
N TRP A 109 -20.15 8.49 7.30
CA TRP A 109 -19.39 8.82 6.10
C TRP A 109 -19.93 10.00 5.27
N ARG A 110 -21.09 10.58 5.65
CA ARG A 110 -21.61 11.83 5.06
C ARG A 110 -20.86 13.05 5.58
N ALA A 111 -20.21 12.91 6.77
CA ALA A 111 -19.42 13.96 7.38
C ALA A 111 -18.04 13.40 7.80
N PRO A 112 -17.16 13.09 6.83
CA PRO A 112 -15.86 12.47 7.08
C PRO A 112 -14.98 13.43 7.90
N LYS A 113 -14.20 12.87 8.83
CA LYS A 113 -13.37 13.66 9.76
C LYS A 113 -11.90 13.48 9.48
N ILE A 114 -11.12 14.56 9.52
CA ILE A 114 -9.66 14.55 9.29
C ILE A 114 -8.92 13.58 10.22
N ASN A 115 -9.36 13.41 11.47
CA ASN A 115 -8.72 12.49 12.40
C ASN A 115 -8.88 11.01 12.01
N TRP A 116 -9.79 10.64 11.10
CA TRP A 116 -9.90 9.29 10.58
C TRP A 116 -8.70 8.88 9.71
N LEU A 117 -7.92 9.84 9.21
CA LEU A 117 -6.63 9.58 8.57
C LEU A 117 -5.60 8.97 9.53
N SER A 118 -5.85 9.04 10.85
CA SER A 118 -5.04 8.43 11.92
C SER A 118 -5.76 7.27 12.61
N ASP A 119 -6.88 6.77 12.08
CA ASP A 119 -7.62 5.67 12.68
C ASP A 119 -6.75 4.40 12.76
N ALA A 120 -6.94 3.60 13.80
CA ALA A 120 -6.21 2.35 13.97
C ALA A 120 -6.60 1.31 12.92
N ARG A 121 -7.80 1.42 12.34
CA ARG A 121 -8.35 0.52 11.32
C ARG A 121 -7.89 0.94 9.93
N PRO A 122 -7.08 0.14 9.21
CA PRO A 122 -6.57 0.49 7.87
C PRO A 122 -7.68 0.76 6.85
N ALA A 123 -8.80 0.03 6.93
CA ALA A 123 -9.94 0.22 6.04
C ALA A 123 -10.60 1.60 6.23
N VAL A 124 -10.66 2.09 7.48
CA VAL A 124 -11.16 3.46 7.76
C VAL A 124 -10.21 4.49 7.17
N VAL A 125 -8.89 4.35 7.39
CA VAL A 125 -7.89 5.27 6.81
C VAL A 125 -7.99 5.29 5.29
N LYS A 126 -8.05 4.13 4.65
CA LYS A 126 -8.15 4.02 3.18
C LYS A 126 -9.41 4.75 2.66
N ARG A 127 -10.56 4.50 3.27
CA ARG A 127 -11.81 5.16 2.88
C ARG A 127 -11.82 6.65 3.21
N ALA A 128 -11.20 7.07 4.32
CA ALA A 128 -11.08 8.48 4.69
C ALA A 128 -10.24 9.28 3.70
N ILE A 129 -9.18 8.68 3.11
CA ILE A 129 -8.39 9.31 2.05
C ILE A 129 -9.29 9.70 0.88
N ASP A 130 -10.18 8.81 0.45
CA ASP A 130 -11.08 9.07 -0.67
C ASP A 130 -12.21 10.05 -0.28
N ALA A 131 -12.80 9.88 0.90
CA ALA A 131 -13.92 10.70 1.37
C ALA A 131 -13.53 12.15 1.73
N LEU A 132 -12.23 12.40 2.03
CA LEU A 132 -11.70 13.74 2.34
C LEU A 132 -11.06 14.41 1.13
N ALA A 133 -11.02 13.76 -0.03
CA ALA A 133 -10.41 14.29 -1.25
C ALA A 133 -11.31 15.33 -1.93
N GLU A 134 -11.67 16.36 -1.16
CA GLU A 134 -12.52 17.49 -1.58
C GLU A 134 -11.75 18.81 -1.42
N GLU A 135 -12.02 19.77 -2.30
CA GLU A 135 -11.30 21.05 -2.36
C GLU A 135 -11.36 21.83 -1.04
N ASP A 136 -12.51 21.82 -0.36
CA ASP A 136 -12.72 22.47 0.92
C ASP A 136 -11.85 21.91 2.04
N ASN A 137 -11.31 20.70 1.88
CA ASN A 137 -10.48 20.05 2.87
C ASN A 137 -8.98 20.34 2.71
N ILE A 138 -8.52 21.03 1.67
CA ILE A 138 -7.09 21.24 1.38
C ILE A 138 -6.33 21.83 2.58
N ALA A 139 -6.87 22.87 3.23
CA ALA A 139 -6.24 23.50 4.38
C ALA A 139 -6.13 22.55 5.58
N ALA A 140 -7.19 21.77 5.85
CA ALA A 140 -7.22 20.80 6.94
C ALA A 140 -6.29 19.61 6.67
N LEU A 141 -6.23 19.11 5.43
CA LEU A 141 -5.34 18.06 4.98
C LEU A 141 -3.87 18.48 5.12
N ARG A 142 -3.52 19.71 4.73
CA ARG A 142 -2.18 20.26 4.87
C ARG A 142 -1.70 20.28 6.32
N SER A 143 -2.61 20.48 7.29
CA SER A 143 -2.32 20.56 8.72
C SER A 143 -2.49 19.24 9.47
N ALA A 144 -2.88 18.15 8.78
CA ALA A 144 -3.20 16.89 9.39
C ALA A 144 -1.96 16.20 10.00
N LYS A 145 -2.13 15.60 11.20
CA LYS A 145 -1.05 14.85 11.87
C LYS A 145 -0.62 13.61 11.07
N ALA A 146 -1.56 12.92 10.44
CA ALA A 146 -1.29 11.78 9.56
C ALA A 146 -0.88 12.26 8.16
N ARG A 147 0.33 12.80 8.04
CA ARG A 147 0.81 13.51 6.84
C ARG A 147 0.78 12.66 5.56
N VAL A 148 1.20 11.39 5.60
CA VAL A 148 1.18 10.53 4.41
C VAL A 148 -0.25 10.24 3.93
N PRO A 149 -1.22 9.80 4.76
CA PRO A 149 -2.60 9.69 4.34
C PRO A 149 -3.22 11.00 3.85
N ALA A 150 -2.92 12.12 4.52
CA ALA A 150 -3.40 13.44 4.09
C ALA A 150 -2.86 13.82 2.70
N LEU A 151 -1.59 13.54 2.45
CA LEU A 151 -0.96 13.77 1.14
C LEU A 151 -1.62 12.90 0.05
N TRP A 152 -2.00 11.66 0.35
CA TRP A 152 -2.74 10.82 -0.59
C TRP A 152 -4.16 11.34 -0.86
N ALA A 153 -4.80 12.01 0.10
CA ALA A 153 -6.06 12.71 -0.14
C ALA A 153 -5.84 13.95 -1.01
N LEU A 154 -4.83 14.79 -0.72
CA LEU A 154 -4.45 15.94 -1.55
C LEU A 154 -4.14 15.52 -2.99
N HIS A 155 -3.46 14.38 -3.18
CA HIS A 155 -3.12 13.86 -4.50
C HIS A 155 -4.37 13.61 -5.38
N ARG A 156 -5.51 13.29 -4.78
CA ARG A 156 -6.77 13.01 -5.48
C ARG A 156 -7.57 14.26 -5.82
N ILE A 157 -7.25 15.39 -5.20
CA ILE A 157 -7.95 16.66 -5.47
C ILE A 157 -7.34 17.29 -6.73
N PRO A 158 -8.11 17.56 -7.79
CA PRO A 158 -7.60 18.23 -8.98
C PRO A 158 -7.31 19.70 -8.70
N GLY A 159 -6.43 20.32 -9.53
CA GLY A 159 -6.20 21.74 -9.54
C GLY A 159 -4.92 22.19 -8.82
N ASP A 160 -4.60 23.49 -8.97
CA ASP A 160 -3.33 24.04 -8.52
C ASP A 160 -3.24 24.24 -7.00
N ALA A 161 -4.37 24.38 -6.33
CA ALA A 161 -4.41 24.53 -4.88
C ALA A 161 -3.89 23.29 -4.15
N SER A 162 -4.33 22.11 -4.59
CA SER A 162 -3.86 20.81 -4.04
C SER A 162 -2.41 20.53 -4.39
N ARG A 163 -1.96 20.87 -5.61
CA ARG A 163 -0.56 20.76 -6.04
C ARG A 163 0.33 21.66 -5.19
N SER A 164 -0.05 22.91 -4.99
CA SER A 164 0.68 23.85 -4.14
C SER A 164 0.76 23.37 -2.69
N ALA A 165 -0.34 22.82 -2.14
CA ALA A 165 -0.35 22.23 -0.81
C ALA A 165 0.59 21.01 -0.72
N THR A 166 0.67 20.19 -1.77
CA THR A 166 1.53 19.00 -1.83
C THR A 166 3.01 19.37 -1.94
N ARG A 167 3.38 20.40 -2.71
CA ARG A 167 4.76 20.87 -2.83
C ARG A 167 5.42 21.21 -1.50
N VAL A 168 4.67 21.70 -0.53
CA VAL A 168 5.19 21.99 0.82
C VAL A 168 5.82 20.77 1.46
N PHE A 169 5.29 19.58 1.21
CA PHE A 169 5.78 18.31 1.78
C PHE A 169 7.07 17.81 1.13
N LEU A 170 7.55 18.40 0.03
CA LEU A 170 8.88 18.11 -0.52
C LEU A 170 10.01 18.47 0.44
N SER A 171 9.75 19.32 1.42
CA SER A 171 10.70 19.73 2.45
C SER A 171 10.34 19.21 3.85
N ASP A 172 9.44 18.24 3.95
CA ASP A 172 9.03 17.66 5.22
C ASP A 172 10.20 16.95 5.93
N GLU A 173 10.19 16.97 7.27
CA GLU A 173 11.21 16.29 8.09
C GLU A 173 11.20 14.77 7.94
N SER A 174 10.02 14.16 7.66
CA SER A 174 9.86 12.74 7.45
C SER A 174 10.24 12.32 6.04
N ALA A 175 11.17 11.39 5.90
CA ALA A 175 11.56 10.81 4.61
C ALA A 175 10.40 10.15 3.87
N ASP A 176 9.46 9.52 4.59
CA ASP A 176 8.29 8.86 3.99
C ASP A 176 7.30 9.89 3.43
N VAL A 177 7.14 11.03 4.11
CA VAL A 177 6.30 12.13 3.62
C VAL A 177 6.92 12.76 2.37
N ARG A 178 8.25 13.05 2.41
CA ARG A 178 8.95 13.54 1.22
C ARG A 178 8.84 12.59 0.04
N ALA A 179 9.02 11.29 0.28
CA ALA A 179 8.89 10.27 -0.78
C ALA A 179 7.49 10.27 -1.42
N ALA A 180 6.44 10.35 -0.62
CA ALA A 180 5.07 10.43 -1.11
C ALA A 180 4.81 11.75 -1.89
N ALA A 181 5.38 12.89 -1.44
CA ALA A 181 5.28 14.16 -2.14
C ALA A 181 6.00 14.12 -3.49
N ILE A 182 7.25 13.60 -3.54
CA ILE A 182 8.02 13.42 -4.78
C ILE A 182 7.23 12.57 -5.78
N HIS A 183 6.65 11.45 -5.31
CA HIS A 183 5.82 10.60 -6.16
C HIS A 183 4.61 11.35 -6.75
N SER A 184 3.91 12.14 -5.93
CA SER A 184 2.73 12.90 -6.36
C SER A 184 3.08 13.95 -7.42
N VAL A 185 4.10 14.78 -7.17
CA VAL A 185 4.51 15.83 -8.13
C VAL A 185 5.07 15.24 -9.41
N GLY A 186 5.76 14.09 -9.34
CA GLY A 186 6.25 13.37 -10.52
C GLY A 186 5.11 12.82 -11.39
N LEU A 187 4.07 12.21 -10.78
CA LEU A 187 2.89 11.75 -11.52
C LEU A 187 2.13 12.88 -12.21
N TRP A 188 2.08 14.05 -11.59
CA TRP A 188 1.45 15.23 -12.17
C TRP A 188 2.32 15.93 -13.20
N ARG A 189 3.62 15.58 -13.28
CA ARG A 189 4.62 16.34 -14.05
C ARG A 189 4.55 17.83 -13.69
N ASP A 190 4.58 18.10 -12.38
CA ASP A 190 4.37 19.45 -11.84
C ASP A 190 5.57 20.36 -12.14
N PRO A 191 5.44 21.38 -13.02
CA PRO A 191 6.56 22.20 -13.42
C PRO A 191 7.11 23.06 -12.26
N ASP A 192 6.26 23.43 -11.29
CA ASP A 192 6.66 24.23 -10.15
C ASP A 192 7.42 23.43 -9.08
N ALA A 193 7.50 22.11 -9.22
CA ALA A 193 8.28 21.24 -8.34
C ALA A 193 9.72 21.00 -8.87
N VAL A 194 10.01 21.34 -10.12
CA VAL A 194 11.26 20.96 -10.81
C VAL A 194 12.50 21.45 -10.07
N GLU A 195 12.54 22.72 -9.66
CA GLU A 195 13.69 23.28 -8.95
C GLU A 195 13.99 22.49 -7.66
N ARG A 196 12.95 22.22 -6.88
CA ARG A 196 13.09 21.43 -5.63
C ARG A 196 13.49 19.99 -5.89
N LEU A 197 13.01 19.38 -6.97
CA LEU A 197 13.43 18.02 -7.36
C LEU A 197 14.91 17.98 -7.76
N ILE A 198 15.42 19.00 -8.45
CA ILE A 198 16.86 19.13 -8.79
C ILE A 198 17.70 19.25 -7.51
N GLU A 199 17.28 20.04 -6.53
CA GLU A 199 17.96 20.14 -5.24
C GLU A 199 18.00 18.78 -4.52
N LEU A 200 16.88 18.06 -4.49
CA LEU A 200 16.80 16.72 -3.87
C LEU A 200 17.64 15.68 -4.61
N LEU A 201 17.76 15.80 -5.93
CA LEU A 201 18.64 14.96 -6.74
C LEU A 201 20.12 15.23 -6.42
N ALA A 202 20.49 16.47 -6.19
CA ALA A 202 21.87 16.88 -5.92
C ALA A 202 22.30 16.58 -4.48
N ALA A 203 21.46 16.87 -3.48
CA ALA A 203 21.80 16.88 -2.06
C ALA A 203 20.99 15.92 -1.17
N GLY A 204 20.03 15.20 -1.73
CA GLY A 204 19.22 14.23 -0.99
C GLY A 204 20.01 12.96 -0.59
N ASP A 205 19.42 12.16 0.31
CA ASP A 205 19.90 10.80 0.53
C ASP A 205 19.68 9.92 -0.73
N ASP A 206 20.26 8.73 -0.77
CA ASP A 206 20.22 7.87 -1.97
C ASP A 206 18.80 7.53 -2.43
N GLN A 207 17.84 7.36 -1.49
CA GLN A 207 16.44 7.11 -1.83
C GLN A 207 15.79 8.36 -2.44
N GLN A 208 16.05 9.53 -1.86
CA GLN A 208 15.53 10.80 -2.37
C GLN A 208 16.08 11.13 -3.75
N ARG A 209 17.39 10.93 -3.95
CA ARG A 209 18.01 11.12 -5.28
C ARG A 209 17.37 10.24 -6.34
N ARG A 210 17.18 8.95 -6.03
CA ARG A 210 16.50 8.03 -6.94
C ARG A 210 15.08 8.47 -7.24
N LEU A 211 14.28 8.82 -6.21
CA LEU A 211 12.89 9.25 -6.39
C LEU A 211 12.79 10.57 -7.16
N ALA A 212 13.65 11.53 -6.86
CA ALA A 212 13.69 12.81 -7.57
C ALA A 212 14.08 12.65 -9.05
N GLY A 213 15.09 11.78 -9.34
CA GLY A 213 15.47 11.47 -10.71
C GLY A 213 14.40 10.71 -11.50
N MET A 214 13.51 9.97 -10.83
CA MET A 214 12.35 9.32 -11.47
C MET A 214 11.18 10.29 -11.70
N ALA A 215 11.12 11.38 -10.92
CA ALA A 215 10.04 12.36 -10.97
C ALA A 215 10.29 13.48 -11.98
N LEU A 216 11.57 13.73 -12.35
CA LEU A 216 12.01 14.66 -13.41
C LEU A 216 11.82 14.07 -14.80
#